data_b22b80b4b0ae4843520060ce8b200223
#
_entry.id   b22b80b4b0ae4843520060ce8b200223
#
_cell.length_a   1.000
_cell.length_b   1.000
_cell.length_c   1.000
_cell.angle_alpha   90.00
_cell.angle_beta   90.00
_cell.angle_gamma   90.00
#
_symmetry.space_group_name_H-M   'P 1'
#
loop_
_entity.id
_entity.type
_entity.pdbx_description
1 polymer ?
#
loop_
_entity_poly.entity_id
_entity_poly.type
_entity_poly.pdbx_seq_one_letter_code
_entity_poly.pdbx_strand_id
1 'polypeptide(L)'
;MKKIYFALLLLTGCAVNAQEKTSIVYDENAQLRKVSSFTAISVSSAIDLYLTQSNKNEVAVSASNDEIRDHIVTEVVGGTLIIRLGDKGTWFSWKKWGNYKTKAYVSIKDIDALTASGASNVHLVNTIESPKMRIKLSGASDFRGNIKAGVLLYQLTGASDYKGEVNATSIDIDGSGASNIELTGTVDDLAVEVSGASDAKLYNLTAKGAILHASGASHVNANVTEILRASSSGASDINYRGNPNVKESTSSGASNIRRRN
;
A
#
# COMPACT_ATOMS: atom_id res chain seq x y z
N MET A 1 -25.43 8.80 71.85
CA MET A 1 -25.91 8.92 70.47
C MET A 1 -24.74 9.34 69.60
N LYS A 2 -24.08 8.37 68.95
CA LYS A 2 -22.92 8.61 68.06
C LYS A 2 -23.42 8.70 66.61
N LYS A 3 -23.25 9.89 65.98
CA LYS A 3 -23.60 10.10 64.57
C LYS A 3 -22.43 9.61 63.71
N ILE A 4 -22.72 8.58 62.88
CA ILE A 4 -21.78 8.05 61.87
C ILE A 4 -22.01 8.85 60.59
N TYR A 5 -21.00 9.57 60.12
CA TYR A 5 -20.97 10.21 58.81
C TYR A 5 -20.45 9.20 57.77
N PHE A 6 -21.29 8.87 56.79
CA PHE A 6 -20.95 8.02 55.67
C PHE A 6 -20.36 8.94 54.56
N ALA A 7 -19.05 8.87 54.38
CA ALA A 7 -18.37 9.58 53.30
C ALA A 7 -18.50 8.75 52.01
N LEU A 8 -19.27 9.26 51.06
CA LEU A 8 -19.42 8.68 49.73
C LEU A 8 -18.19 9.08 48.88
N LEU A 9 -17.27 8.14 48.65
CA LEU A 9 -16.09 8.35 47.80
C LEU A 9 -16.53 8.14 46.34
N LEU A 10 -16.71 9.23 45.56
CA LEU A 10 -16.91 9.20 44.13
C LEU A 10 -15.57 8.85 43.44
N LEU A 11 -15.43 7.59 43.04
CA LEU A 11 -14.38 7.14 42.13
C LEU A 11 -14.73 7.61 40.70
N THR A 12 -14.16 8.74 40.27
CA THR A 12 -14.11 9.11 38.86
C THR A 12 -13.12 8.19 38.17
N GLY A 13 -13.64 7.19 37.48
CA GLY A 13 -12.85 6.34 36.60
C GLY A 13 -12.35 7.13 35.40
N CYS A 14 -11.08 7.55 35.40
CA CYS A 14 -10.39 7.94 34.19
C CYS A 14 -10.27 6.69 33.29
N ALA A 15 -11.09 6.63 32.25
CA ALA A 15 -10.85 5.70 31.16
C ALA A 15 -9.56 6.11 30.44
N VAL A 16 -8.46 5.49 30.84
CA VAL A 16 -7.22 5.55 30.06
C VAL A 16 -7.47 4.72 28.82
N ASN A 17 -7.72 5.38 27.68
CA ASN A 17 -7.60 4.75 26.39
C ASN A 17 -6.14 4.29 26.23
N ALA A 18 -5.87 3.06 26.58
CA ALA A 18 -4.64 2.38 26.22
C ALA A 18 -4.69 2.18 24.70
N GLN A 19 -4.13 3.14 23.95
CA GLN A 19 -3.76 2.91 22.56
C GLN A 19 -2.78 1.73 22.59
N GLU A 20 -3.20 0.58 22.05
CA GLU A 20 -2.31 -0.55 21.84
C GLU A 20 -1.10 -0.06 21.05
N LYS A 21 0.06 -0.01 21.72
CA LYS A 21 1.33 0.26 21.06
C LYS A 21 1.64 -0.94 20.18
N THR A 22 1.23 -0.89 18.92
CA THR A 22 1.68 -1.85 17.93
C THR A 22 3.18 -1.63 17.74
N SER A 23 3.99 -2.43 18.43
CA SER A 23 5.44 -2.41 18.26
C SER A 23 5.82 -3.43 17.17
N ILE A 24 6.74 -3.03 16.30
CA ILE A 24 7.35 -3.98 15.36
C ILE A 24 8.08 -5.05 16.16
N VAL A 25 7.78 -6.31 15.87
CA VAL A 25 8.54 -7.44 16.38
C VAL A 25 9.69 -7.71 15.40
N TYR A 26 10.90 -7.41 15.84
CA TYR A 26 12.12 -7.71 15.07
C TYR A 26 12.45 -9.19 15.16
N ASP A 27 13.05 -9.76 14.11
CA ASP A 27 13.67 -11.07 14.22
C ASP A 27 15.05 -10.98 14.94
N GLU A 28 15.59 -12.17 15.29
CA GLU A 28 16.82 -12.27 16.11
C GLU A 28 18.05 -11.64 15.44
N ASN A 29 18.07 -11.58 14.09
CA ASN A 29 19.18 -11.04 13.32
C ASN A 29 19.02 -9.55 12.98
N ALA A 30 17.99 -8.89 13.51
CA ALA A 30 17.71 -7.49 13.19
C ALA A 30 18.72 -6.55 13.81
N GLN A 31 19.22 -5.61 13.01
CA GLN A 31 20.15 -4.58 13.42
C GLN A 31 19.54 -3.20 13.19
N LEU A 32 19.50 -2.37 14.23
CA LEU A 32 19.06 -0.99 14.13
C LEU A 32 20.00 -0.15 13.24
N ARG A 33 19.44 0.74 12.46
CA ARG A 33 20.13 1.67 11.59
C ARG A 33 19.86 3.11 12.04
N LYS A 34 20.91 3.91 12.16
CA LYS A 34 20.78 5.35 12.41
C LYS A 34 20.51 6.06 11.09
N VAL A 35 19.37 6.72 11.01
CA VAL A 35 18.93 7.48 9.83
C VAL A 35 18.41 8.84 10.26
N SER A 36 18.46 9.84 9.38
CA SER A 36 17.79 11.13 9.57
C SER A 36 16.27 10.98 9.37
N SER A 37 15.52 12.03 9.65
CA SER A 37 14.05 12.04 9.45
C SER A 37 13.69 11.86 7.98
N PHE A 38 12.61 11.14 7.71
CA PHE A 38 12.07 10.88 6.38
C PHE A 38 10.55 10.80 6.43
N THR A 39 9.89 11.07 5.30
CA THR A 39 8.44 10.91 5.09
C THR A 39 8.14 10.04 3.87
N ALA A 40 9.16 9.63 3.13
CA ALA A 40 9.02 8.74 2.00
C ALA A 40 9.95 7.53 2.13
N ILE A 41 9.57 6.40 1.54
CA ILE A 41 10.34 5.15 1.54
C ILE A 41 10.50 4.65 0.11
N SER A 42 11.72 4.22 -0.22
CA SER A 42 12.03 3.48 -1.45
C SER A 42 12.73 2.18 -1.09
N VAL A 43 12.11 1.04 -1.40
CA VAL A 43 12.68 -0.30 -1.18
C VAL A 43 12.89 -1.01 -2.50
N SER A 44 14.04 -1.70 -2.63
CA SER A 44 14.38 -2.46 -3.83
C SER A 44 15.27 -3.68 -3.51
N SER A 45 15.64 -4.44 -4.53
CA SER A 45 16.59 -5.57 -4.43
C SER A 45 16.07 -6.77 -3.64
N ALA A 46 14.80 -7.13 -3.83
CA ALA A 46 14.15 -8.28 -3.20
C ALA A 46 14.15 -8.22 -1.65
N ILE A 47 13.97 -7.02 -1.09
CA ILE A 47 13.86 -6.81 0.34
C ILE A 47 12.38 -6.80 0.75
N ASP A 48 12.02 -7.62 1.74
CA ASP A 48 10.70 -7.60 2.37
C ASP A 48 10.63 -6.47 3.39
N LEU A 49 9.78 -5.47 3.13
CA LEU A 49 9.56 -4.32 4.01
C LEU A 49 8.34 -4.56 4.92
N TYR A 50 8.56 -4.49 6.22
CA TYR A 50 7.51 -4.44 7.25
C TYR A 50 7.39 -3.01 7.75
N LEU A 51 6.27 -2.34 7.44
CA LEU A 51 6.04 -0.94 7.76
C LEU A 51 4.96 -0.79 8.83
N THR A 52 5.29 -0.04 9.86
CA THR A 52 4.37 0.33 10.95
C THR A 52 4.29 1.84 11.07
N GLN A 53 3.11 2.40 11.13
CA GLN A 53 2.95 3.79 11.53
C GLN A 53 2.93 3.90 13.07
N SER A 54 3.76 4.77 13.61
CA SER A 54 3.88 5.00 15.05
C SER A 54 4.25 6.45 15.32
N ASN A 55 4.59 6.78 16.55
CA ASN A 55 4.99 8.15 16.95
C ASN A 55 6.48 8.46 16.72
N LYS A 56 7.27 7.57 16.11
CA LYS A 56 8.72 7.74 15.89
C LYS A 56 9.17 7.11 14.57
N ASN A 57 10.28 7.62 14.06
CA ASN A 57 10.98 7.01 12.92
C ASN A 57 12.07 6.09 13.47
N GLU A 58 12.04 4.82 13.07
CA GLU A 58 13.02 3.81 13.46
C GLU A 58 13.19 2.81 12.30
N VAL A 59 14.41 2.40 12.05
CA VAL A 59 14.74 1.48 10.97
C VAL A 59 15.62 0.37 11.51
N ALA A 60 15.25 -0.87 11.21
CA ALA A 60 16.10 -2.03 11.41
C ALA A 60 16.14 -2.89 10.14
N VAL A 61 17.25 -3.57 9.91
CA VAL A 61 17.40 -4.51 8.80
C VAL A 61 17.87 -5.85 9.30
N SER A 62 17.43 -6.90 8.62
CA SER A 62 17.78 -8.27 8.92
C SER A 62 18.08 -9.06 7.66
N ALA A 63 18.94 -10.06 7.78
CA ALA A 63 19.20 -11.01 6.70
C ALA A 63 19.50 -12.39 7.25
N SER A 64 19.58 -13.38 6.35
CA SER A 64 19.90 -14.77 6.69
C SER A 64 21.25 -14.95 7.40
N ASN A 65 22.18 -14.02 7.22
CA ASN A 65 23.46 -13.93 7.94
C ASN A 65 23.97 -12.49 7.98
N ASP A 66 25.00 -12.24 8.78
CA ASP A 66 25.57 -10.91 9.01
C ASP A 66 26.23 -10.34 7.76
N GLU A 67 26.91 -11.17 6.95
CA GLU A 67 27.54 -10.74 5.70
C GLU A 67 26.52 -10.10 4.75
N ILE A 68 25.36 -10.71 4.56
CA ILE A 68 24.28 -10.19 3.71
C ILE A 68 23.64 -8.96 4.34
N ARG A 69 23.41 -8.98 5.66
CA ARG A 69 22.82 -7.85 6.39
C ARG A 69 23.68 -6.59 6.25
N ASP A 70 25.00 -6.71 6.31
CA ASP A 70 25.94 -5.61 6.19
C ASP A 70 25.98 -4.99 4.78
N HIS A 71 25.48 -5.73 3.77
CA HIS A 71 25.29 -5.21 2.41
C HIS A 71 23.96 -4.46 2.22
N ILE A 72 23.05 -4.51 3.18
CA ILE A 72 21.82 -3.70 3.12
C ILE A 72 22.17 -2.25 3.42
N VAL A 73 22.04 -1.40 2.40
CA VAL A 73 22.19 0.05 2.50
C VAL A 73 20.89 0.66 2.98
N THR A 74 21.00 1.54 3.98
CA THR A 74 19.90 2.37 4.48
C THR A 74 20.40 3.81 4.54
N GLU A 75 19.89 4.67 3.66
CA GLU A 75 20.29 6.07 3.58
C GLU A 75 19.06 6.96 3.36
N VAL A 76 19.11 8.20 3.81
CA VAL A 76 18.05 9.19 3.57
C VAL A 76 18.56 10.25 2.61
N VAL A 77 17.89 10.34 1.46
CA VAL A 77 18.20 11.34 0.42
C VAL A 77 16.93 12.12 0.08
N GLY A 78 16.95 13.42 0.25
CA GLY A 78 15.80 14.28 -0.05
C GLY A 78 14.53 13.92 0.71
N GLY A 79 14.66 13.49 1.99
CA GLY A 79 13.51 13.06 2.82
C GLY A 79 12.98 11.66 2.49
N THR A 80 13.63 10.92 1.58
CA THR A 80 13.28 9.53 1.23
C THR A 80 14.27 8.56 1.85
N LEU A 81 13.79 7.61 2.64
CA LEU A 81 14.57 6.47 3.12
C LEU A 81 14.74 5.47 1.97
N ILE A 82 15.97 5.28 1.54
CA ILE A 82 16.35 4.32 0.50
C ILE A 82 16.86 3.05 1.17
N ILE A 83 16.24 1.91 0.84
CA ILE A 83 16.62 0.59 1.34
C ILE A 83 16.91 -0.31 0.14
N ARG A 84 18.14 -0.75 0.00
CA ARG A 84 18.59 -1.58 -1.13
C ARG A 84 19.80 -2.43 -0.75
N LEU A 85 20.12 -3.42 -1.57
CA LEU A 85 21.43 -4.03 -1.50
C LEU A 85 22.47 -3.12 -2.17
N GLY A 86 23.60 -2.92 -1.51
CA GLY A 86 24.69 -2.08 -2.01
C GLY A 86 25.64 -2.84 -2.90
N ASP A 87 26.22 -2.13 -3.87
CA ASP A 87 27.30 -2.59 -4.70
C ASP A 87 28.64 -2.47 -3.93
N LYS A 88 29.00 -3.46 -3.16
CA LYS A 88 30.38 -3.56 -2.64
C LYS A 88 31.23 -4.40 -3.58
N GLY A 89 31.86 -3.74 -4.56
CA GLY A 89 33.00 -4.27 -5.31
C GLY A 89 32.69 -5.48 -6.19
N THR A 90 33.33 -5.52 -7.25
CA THR A 90 33.45 -6.33 -8.45
C THR A 90 33.05 -7.83 -8.46
N TRP A 91 32.51 -8.44 -7.41
CA TRP A 91 32.10 -9.84 -7.41
C TRP A 91 30.96 -10.16 -6.42
N PHE A 92 29.81 -9.55 -6.61
CA PHE A 92 28.59 -10.04 -6.00
C PHE A 92 28.17 -11.35 -6.73
N SER A 93 28.66 -12.47 -6.29
CA SER A 93 28.29 -13.76 -6.85
C SER A 93 26.98 -14.23 -6.22
N TRP A 94 25.85 -13.98 -6.88
CA TRP A 94 24.54 -14.55 -6.56
C TRP A 94 24.59 -16.06 -6.31
N LYS A 95 25.53 -16.77 -6.96
CA LYS A 95 25.77 -18.20 -6.74
C LYS A 95 26.29 -18.54 -5.34
N LYS A 96 26.97 -17.62 -4.67
CA LYS A 96 27.55 -17.86 -3.33
C LYS A 96 26.51 -17.82 -2.22
N TRP A 97 25.45 -17.03 -2.39
CA TRP A 97 24.49 -16.76 -1.31
C TRP A 97 23.23 -17.64 -1.36
N GLY A 98 22.95 -18.34 -2.44
CA GLY A 98 21.78 -19.22 -2.57
C GLY A 98 20.45 -18.47 -2.33
N ASN A 99 19.51 -19.10 -1.65
CA ASN A 99 18.25 -18.49 -1.23
C ASN A 99 18.46 -17.66 0.05
N TYR A 100 18.81 -16.40 -0.07
CA TYR A 100 18.88 -15.49 1.06
C TYR A 100 17.56 -14.74 1.25
N LYS A 101 17.27 -14.41 2.50
CA LYS A 101 16.13 -13.54 2.86
C LYS A 101 16.67 -12.27 3.45
N THR A 102 16.14 -11.15 2.98
CA THR A 102 16.45 -9.80 3.47
C THR A 102 15.18 -9.12 3.88
N LYS A 103 15.19 -8.49 5.04
CA LYS A 103 14.05 -7.80 5.60
C LYS A 103 14.44 -6.42 6.07
N ALA A 104 13.50 -5.49 5.97
CA ALA A 104 13.58 -4.18 6.59
C ALA A 104 12.33 -3.96 7.45
N TYR A 105 12.54 -3.46 8.65
CA TYR A 105 11.50 -3.08 9.58
C TYR A 105 11.56 -1.57 9.74
N VAL A 106 10.49 -0.89 9.38
CA VAL A 106 10.41 0.57 9.43
C VAL A 106 9.23 0.99 10.26
N SER A 107 9.50 1.78 11.29
CA SER A 107 8.51 2.54 12.02
C SER A 107 8.58 3.99 11.53
N ILE A 108 7.44 4.57 11.19
CA ILE A 108 7.36 5.92 10.64
C ILE A 108 6.20 6.69 11.27
N LYS A 109 6.40 8.00 11.47
CA LYS A 109 5.36 8.86 12.01
C LYS A 109 4.41 9.33 10.92
N ASP A 110 4.93 9.97 9.92
CA ASP A 110 4.19 10.55 8.81
C ASP A 110 4.77 10.01 7.50
N ILE A 111 3.91 9.56 6.59
CA ILE A 111 4.31 9.01 5.30
C ILE A 111 3.46 9.60 4.18
N ASP A 112 4.10 10.04 3.12
CA ASP A 112 3.48 10.62 1.92
C ASP A 112 3.79 9.84 0.63
N ALA A 113 4.86 9.04 0.63
CA ALA A 113 5.20 8.22 -0.53
C ALA A 113 5.88 6.90 -0.16
N LEU A 114 5.53 5.85 -0.93
CA LEU A 114 6.18 4.54 -0.85
C LEU A 114 6.44 4.01 -2.27
N THR A 115 7.68 3.65 -2.53
CA THR A 115 8.10 3.01 -3.78
C THR A 115 8.67 1.64 -3.48
N ALA A 116 8.19 0.61 -4.19
CA ALA A 116 8.79 -0.72 -4.18
C ALA A 116 9.15 -1.15 -5.60
N SER A 117 10.33 -1.74 -5.75
CA SER A 117 10.83 -2.16 -7.06
C SER A 117 11.66 -3.44 -6.99
N GLY A 118 12.03 -3.98 -8.14
CA GLY A 118 12.74 -5.25 -8.21
C GLY A 118 11.79 -6.42 -7.96
N ALA A 119 11.98 -7.13 -6.87
CA ALA A 119 11.09 -8.21 -6.40
C ALA A 119 10.81 -8.02 -4.89
N SER A 120 10.58 -6.77 -4.48
CA SER A 120 10.42 -6.40 -3.07
C SER A 120 8.96 -6.47 -2.64
N ASN A 121 8.72 -7.01 -1.44
CA ASN A 121 7.38 -7.09 -0.88
C ASN A 121 7.20 -6.05 0.23
N VAL A 122 6.03 -5.44 0.30
CA VAL A 122 5.68 -4.47 1.33
C VAL A 122 4.50 -4.99 2.15
N HIS A 123 4.68 -5.04 3.46
CA HIS A 123 3.66 -5.46 4.41
C HIS A 123 3.39 -4.33 5.40
N LEU A 124 2.19 -3.77 5.37
CA LEU A 124 1.74 -2.85 6.40
C LEU A 124 1.33 -3.67 7.63
N VAL A 125 1.96 -3.41 8.76
CA VAL A 125 1.70 -4.11 10.03
C VAL A 125 0.42 -3.58 10.69
N ASN A 126 0.15 -2.29 10.51
CA ASN A 126 -1.10 -1.64 10.95
C ASN A 126 -1.65 -0.76 9.82
N THR A 127 -2.86 -0.26 10.00
CA THR A 127 -3.45 0.70 9.06
C THR A 127 -2.60 1.98 9.03
N ILE A 128 -2.21 2.40 7.83
CA ILE A 128 -1.52 3.67 7.61
C ILE A 128 -2.55 4.77 7.42
N GLU A 129 -2.41 5.87 8.15
CA GLU A 129 -3.22 7.07 7.99
C GLU A 129 -2.37 8.20 7.39
N SER A 130 -2.83 8.81 6.30
CA SER A 130 -2.15 9.93 5.64
C SER A 130 -3.11 10.85 4.93
N PRO A 131 -2.96 12.18 5.01
CA PRO A 131 -3.77 13.09 4.20
C PRO A 131 -3.65 12.84 2.70
N LYS A 132 -2.44 12.49 2.25
CA LYS A 132 -2.15 12.17 0.85
C LYS A 132 -1.02 11.18 0.78
N MET A 133 -1.22 10.07 0.07
CA MET A 133 -0.18 9.05 -0.10
C MET A 133 -0.04 8.64 -1.57
N ARG A 134 1.21 8.51 -2.02
CA ARG A 134 1.54 7.95 -3.33
C ARG A 134 2.22 6.60 -3.14
N ILE A 135 1.73 5.60 -3.85
CA ILE A 135 2.30 4.25 -3.87
C ILE A 135 2.72 3.93 -5.29
N LYS A 136 3.99 3.61 -5.46
CA LYS A 136 4.55 3.21 -6.75
C LYS A 136 5.15 1.81 -6.65
N LEU A 137 4.62 0.89 -7.45
CA LEU A 137 5.10 -0.48 -7.55
C LEU A 137 5.66 -0.75 -8.94
N SER A 138 6.79 -1.43 -9.03
CA SER A 138 7.40 -1.79 -10.31
C SER A 138 8.20 -3.08 -10.23
N GLY A 139 8.50 -3.68 -11.37
CA GLY A 139 9.15 -4.99 -11.43
C GLY A 139 8.17 -6.10 -11.09
N ALA A 140 8.47 -6.92 -10.09
CA ALA A 140 7.61 -8.00 -9.57
C ALA A 140 7.39 -7.77 -8.05
N SER A 141 6.83 -6.60 -7.71
CA SER A 141 6.71 -6.16 -6.32
C SER A 141 5.28 -6.31 -5.80
N ASP A 142 5.14 -6.88 -4.62
CA ASP A 142 3.86 -7.06 -3.94
C ASP A 142 3.69 -6.03 -2.82
N PHE A 143 2.46 -5.54 -2.65
CA PHE A 143 2.09 -4.67 -1.54
C PHE A 143 0.82 -5.19 -0.86
N ARG A 144 0.86 -5.32 0.46
CA ARG A 144 -0.28 -5.77 1.25
C ARG A 144 -0.47 -4.89 2.48
N GLY A 145 -1.71 -4.46 2.70
CA GLY A 145 -2.07 -3.71 3.90
C GLY A 145 -3.16 -2.67 3.70
N ASN A 146 -3.57 -2.06 4.80
CA ASN A 146 -4.74 -1.21 4.86
C ASN A 146 -4.34 0.26 4.97
N ILE A 147 -5.06 1.14 4.27
CA ILE A 147 -4.76 2.57 4.24
C ILE A 147 -6.04 3.38 4.41
N LYS A 148 -5.97 4.41 5.25
CA LYS A 148 -6.97 5.46 5.36
C LYS A 148 -6.35 6.79 4.97
N ALA A 149 -6.90 7.45 3.95
CA ALA A 149 -6.30 8.67 3.43
C ALA A 149 -7.32 9.67 2.90
N GLY A 150 -6.89 10.93 2.73
CA GLY A 150 -7.64 11.90 1.94
C GLY A 150 -7.52 11.55 0.45
N VAL A 151 -6.29 11.48 -0.06
CA VAL A 151 -5.99 11.20 -1.47
C VAL A 151 -4.99 10.05 -1.56
N LEU A 152 -5.32 9.02 -2.36
CA LEU A 152 -4.43 7.91 -2.70
C LEU A 152 -4.11 7.91 -4.19
N LEU A 153 -2.83 7.82 -4.52
CA LEU A 153 -2.33 7.72 -5.89
C LEU A 153 -1.56 6.40 -6.03
N TYR A 154 -2.05 5.52 -6.87
CA TYR A 154 -1.43 4.24 -7.16
C TYR A 154 -0.83 4.23 -8.58
N GLN A 155 0.43 3.86 -8.70
CA GLN A 155 1.10 3.62 -9.96
C GLN A 155 1.71 2.21 -9.93
N LEU A 156 1.15 1.30 -10.72
CA LEU A 156 1.58 -0.09 -10.82
C LEU A 156 2.11 -0.37 -12.23
N THR A 157 3.33 -0.89 -12.31
CA THR A 157 3.96 -1.25 -13.58
C THR A 157 4.67 -2.59 -13.48
N GLY A 158 4.94 -3.24 -14.60
CA GLY A 158 5.55 -4.57 -14.60
C GLY A 158 4.56 -5.66 -14.24
N ALA A 159 4.90 -6.54 -13.31
CA ALA A 159 4.06 -7.61 -12.77
C ALA A 159 3.84 -7.38 -11.26
N SER A 160 3.31 -6.22 -10.90
CA SER A 160 3.17 -5.79 -9.52
C SER A 160 1.75 -5.98 -9.00
N ASP A 161 1.63 -6.44 -7.77
CA ASP A 161 0.34 -6.71 -7.13
C ASP A 161 0.12 -5.81 -5.91
N TYR A 162 -1.10 -5.27 -5.77
CA TYR A 162 -1.55 -4.61 -4.54
C TYR A 162 -2.82 -5.26 -4.02
N LYS A 163 -2.86 -5.51 -2.70
CA LYS A 163 -4.07 -6.00 -2.02
C LYS A 163 -4.25 -5.35 -0.65
N GLY A 164 -5.44 -4.76 -0.40
CA GLY A 164 -5.74 -4.15 0.88
C GLY A 164 -7.12 -3.54 1.01
N GLU A 165 -7.44 -3.12 2.24
CA GLU A 165 -8.61 -2.30 2.52
C GLU A 165 -8.23 -0.83 2.49
N VAL A 166 -9.05 -0.02 1.83
CA VAL A 166 -8.82 1.43 1.71
C VAL A 166 -10.09 2.20 2.04
N ASN A 167 -9.91 3.30 2.79
CA ASN A 167 -10.96 4.26 3.04
C ASN A 167 -10.40 5.65 2.70
N ALA A 168 -10.92 6.27 1.63
CA ALA A 168 -10.37 7.51 1.11
C ALA A 168 -11.45 8.44 0.55
N THR A 169 -11.12 9.73 0.43
CA THR A 169 -11.96 10.66 -0.32
C THR A 169 -11.73 10.50 -1.82
N SER A 170 -10.48 10.33 -2.25
CA SER A 170 -10.14 10.16 -3.67
C SER A 170 -9.08 9.08 -3.85
N ILE A 171 -9.29 8.23 -4.86
CA ILE A 171 -8.33 7.22 -5.30
C ILE A 171 -8.10 7.37 -6.80
N ASP A 172 -6.84 7.43 -7.19
CA ASP A 172 -6.39 7.41 -8.59
C ASP A 172 -5.47 6.21 -8.81
N ILE A 173 -5.82 5.35 -9.75
CA ILE A 173 -5.13 4.09 -10.07
C ILE A 173 -4.66 4.15 -11.52
N ASP A 174 -3.34 4.09 -11.72
CA ASP A 174 -2.67 3.90 -13.01
C ASP A 174 -1.96 2.53 -13.00
N GLY A 175 -2.51 1.58 -13.76
CA GLY A 175 -2.01 0.21 -13.86
C GLY A 175 -1.60 -0.17 -15.28
N SER A 176 -0.37 -0.64 -15.44
CA SER A 176 0.15 -1.08 -16.74
C SER A 176 1.03 -2.32 -16.65
N GLY A 177 1.31 -2.94 -17.80
CA GLY A 177 2.04 -4.21 -17.85
C GLY A 177 1.13 -5.40 -17.60
N ALA A 178 1.38 -6.16 -16.54
CA ALA A 178 0.57 -7.29 -16.06
C ALA A 178 0.31 -7.11 -14.54
N SER A 179 -0.09 -5.92 -14.14
CA SER A 179 -0.29 -5.57 -12.74
C SER A 179 -1.71 -5.87 -12.26
N ASN A 180 -1.85 -6.22 -10.98
CA ASN A 180 -3.15 -6.45 -10.35
C ASN A 180 -3.33 -5.55 -9.13
N ILE A 181 -4.54 -4.99 -9.01
CA ILE A 181 -4.94 -4.26 -7.82
C ILE A 181 -6.27 -4.81 -7.30
N GLU A 182 -6.29 -5.22 -6.03
CA GLU A 182 -7.46 -5.71 -5.33
C GLU A 182 -7.74 -4.85 -4.11
N LEU A 183 -8.80 -4.03 -4.16
CA LEU A 183 -9.16 -3.14 -3.08
C LEU A 183 -10.54 -3.48 -2.52
N THR A 184 -10.66 -3.28 -1.21
CA THR A 184 -11.92 -3.31 -0.46
C THR A 184 -12.10 -2.00 0.30
N GLY A 185 -13.33 -1.70 0.77
CA GLY A 185 -13.61 -0.48 1.57
C GLY A 185 -14.47 0.55 0.87
N THR A 186 -14.13 1.84 1.03
CA THR A 186 -14.97 2.95 0.53
C THR A 186 -14.15 4.09 -0.06
N VAL A 187 -14.72 4.75 -1.08
CA VAL A 187 -14.16 5.97 -1.68
C VAL A 187 -15.27 6.87 -2.21
N ASP A 188 -15.10 8.19 -2.13
CA ASP A 188 -16.03 9.11 -2.77
C ASP A 188 -15.77 9.18 -4.28
N ASP A 189 -14.54 9.50 -4.70
CA ASP A 189 -14.14 9.65 -6.09
C ASP A 189 -13.07 8.62 -6.50
N LEU A 190 -13.38 7.81 -7.51
CA LEU A 190 -12.51 6.76 -8.02
C LEU A 190 -12.13 7.05 -9.48
N ALA A 191 -10.84 7.17 -9.78
CA ALA A 191 -10.31 7.17 -11.12
C ALA A 191 -9.48 5.89 -11.34
N VAL A 192 -9.70 5.20 -12.45
CA VAL A 192 -8.97 3.98 -12.80
C VAL A 192 -8.58 4.04 -14.27
N GLU A 193 -7.30 3.94 -14.53
CA GLU A 193 -6.74 3.74 -15.86
C GLU A 193 -5.88 2.48 -15.85
N VAL A 194 -6.29 1.47 -16.63
CA VAL A 194 -5.55 0.21 -16.76
C VAL A 194 -5.29 -0.13 -18.21
N SER A 195 -4.08 -0.62 -18.45
CA SER A 195 -3.60 -0.96 -19.79
C SER A 195 -2.73 -2.23 -19.78
N GLY A 196 -2.38 -2.72 -20.98
CA GLY A 196 -1.61 -3.96 -21.10
C GLY A 196 -2.48 -5.18 -20.79
N ALA A 197 -2.10 -6.00 -19.83
CA ALA A 197 -2.83 -7.15 -19.31
C ALA A 197 -3.09 -6.99 -17.79
N SER A 198 -3.57 -5.81 -17.38
CA SER A 198 -3.72 -5.45 -15.99
C SER A 198 -5.16 -5.60 -15.50
N ASP A 199 -5.32 -5.99 -14.23
CA ASP A 199 -6.62 -6.22 -13.61
C ASP A 199 -6.86 -5.28 -12.41
N ALA A 200 -8.02 -4.59 -12.40
CA ALA A 200 -8.52 -3.84 -11.24
C ALA A 200 -9.75 -4.53 -10.64
N LYS A 201 -9.56 -5.20 -9.51
CA LYS A 201 -10.59 -5.98 -8.79
C LYS A 201 -11.18 -5.15 -7.65
N LEU A 202 -12.18 -4.32 -7.96
CA LEU A 202 -12.72 -3.31 -7.06
C LEU A 202 -14.21 -3.53 -6.72
N TYR A 203 -14.75 -4.74 -6.90
CA TYR A 203 -16.15 -5.02 -6.53
C TYR A 203 -16.46 -4.83 -5.05
N ASN A 204 -15.45 -5.01 -4.19
CA ASN A 204 -15.58 -4.84 -2.75
C ASN A 204 -15.16 -3.44 -2.27
N LEU A 205 -14.82 -2.53 -3.19
CA LEU A 205 -14.60 -1.13 -2.96
C LEU A 205 -15.84 -0.37 -3.43
N THR A 206 -16.60 0.23 -2.50
CA THR A 206 -17.77 1.01 -2.86
C THR A 206 -17.37 2.44 -3.18
N ALA A 207 -17.56 2.86 -4.43
CA ALA A 207 -17.32 4.21 -4.91
C ALA A 207 -18.64 4.95 -5.12
N LYS A 208 -18.71 6.25 -4.74
CA LYS A 208 -19.84 7.11 -5.10
C LYS A 208 -19.73 7.50 -6.57
N GLY A 209 -18.64 8.12 -6.98
CA GLY A 209 -18.33 8.46 -8.36
C GLY A 209 -17.18 7.64 -8.90
N ALA A 210 -17.23 7.27 -10.20
CA ALA A 210 -16.13 6.59 -10.86
C ALA A 210 -15.91 7.05 -12.30
N ILE A 211 -14.64 7.17 -12.67
CA ILE A 211 -14.14 7.32 -14.04
C ILE A 211 -13.25 6.12 -14.31
N LEU A 212 -13.65 5.27 -15.27
CA LEU A 212 -12.99 4.01 -15.56
C LEU A 212 -12.50 3.98 -17.00
N HIS A 213 -11.20 3.77 -17.20
CA HIS A 213 -10.58 3.58 -18.50
C HIS A 213 -9.84 2.25 -18.54
N ALA A 214 -10.18 1.41 -19.53
CA ALA A 214 -9.54 0.13 -19.76
C ALA A 214 -9.09 0.01 -21.21
N SER A 215 -7.84 -0.42 -21.43
CA SER A 215 -7.30 -0.59 -22.78
C SER A 215 -6.38 -1.83 -22.87
N GLY A 216 -6.06 -2.25 -24.09
CA GLY A 216 -5.26 -3.47 -24.28
C GLY A 216 -6.09 -4.73 -24.05
N ALA A 217 -5.67 -5.61 -23.15
CA ALA A 217 -6.36 -6.82 -22.69
C ALA A 217 -6.61 -6.77 -21.17
N SER A 218 -7.07 -5.62 -20.68
CA SER A 218 -7.23 -5.34 -19.27
C SER A 218 -8.67 -5.48 -18.78
N HIS A 219 -8.84 -5.67 -17.46
CA HIS A 219 -10.16 -5.82 -16.86
C HIS A 219 -10.33 -4.87 -15.67
N VAL A 220 -11.49 -4.20 -15.62
CA VAL A 220 -11.92 -3.41 -14.46
C VAL A 220 -13.23 -3.97 -13.93
N ASN A 221 -13.26 -4.31 -12.64
CA ASN A 221 -14.46 -4.72 -11.93
C ASN A 221 -14.71 -3.70 -10.80
N ALA A 222 -15.75 -2.87 -10.90
CA ALA A 222 -16.01 -1.78 -9.95
C ALA A 222 -17.43 -1.87 -9.35
N ASN A 223 -17.60 -1.29 -8.15
CA ASN A 223 -18.90 -1.10 -7.51
C ASN A 223 -19.15 0.40 -7.35
N VAL A 224 -20.12 0.94 -8.09
CA VAL A 224 -20.38 2.39 -8.20
C VAL A 224 -21.84 2.68 -7.87
N THR A 225 -22.09 3.69 -7.04
CA THR A 225 -23.43 3.96 -6.51
C THR A 225 -24.12 5.17 -7.12
N GLU A 226 -23.39 6.23 -7.51
CA GLU A 226 -23.99 7.50 -7.92
C GLU A 226 -23.70 7.88 -9.38
N ILE A 227 -22.44 8.01 -9.80
CA ILE A 227 -22.06 8.50 -11.13
C ILE A 227 -20.99 7.61 -11.73
N LEU A 228 -21.19 7.21 -12.99
CA LEU A 228 -20.21 6.42 -13.74
C LEU A 228 -19.91 7.08 -15.11
N ARG A 229 -18.62 7.20 -15.41
CA ARG A 229 -18.07 7.38 -16.75
C ARG A 229 -17.15 6.22 -17.03
N ALA A 230 -17.32 5.56 -18.17
CA ALA A 230 -16.52 4.39 -18.52
C ALA A 230 -16.15 4.41 -20.00
N SER A 231 -14.88 4.10 -20.27
CA SER A 231 -14.34 3.96 -21.63
C SER A 231 -13.48 2.71 -21.73
N SER A 232 -13.75 1.87 -22.72
CA SER A 232 -13.07 0.61 -22.91
C SER A 232 -12.62 0.47 -24.36
N SER A 233 -11.39 0.01 -24.60
CA SER A 233 -10.85 -0.16 -25.96
C SER A 233 -9.96 -1.38 -26.10
N GLY A 234 -9.70 -1.83 -27.32
CA GLY A 234 -8.92 -3.05 -27.57
C GLY A 234 -9.72 -4.32 -27.30
N ALA A 235 -9.24 -5.20 -26.46
CA ALA A 235 -9.89 -6.42 -25.98
C ALA A 235 -10.14 -6.36 -24.45
N SER A 236 -10.51 -5.19 -23.94
CA SER A 236 -10.68 -4.95 -22.51
C SER A 236 -12.15 -5.00 -22.08
N ASP A 237 -12.36 -5.30 -20.80
CA ASP A 237 -13.69 -5.36 -20.21
C ASP A 237 -13.82 -4.48 -18.97
N ILE A 238 -14.89 -3.68 -18.90
CA ILE A 238 -15.31 -2.97 -17.69
C ILE A 238 -16.62 -3.59 -17.20
N ASN A 239 -16.59 -4.21 -16.04
CA ASN A 239 -17.78 -4.73 -15.37
C ASN A 239 -18.08 -3.88 -14.13
N TYR A 240 -19.31 -3.42 -13.97
CA TYR A 240 -19.67 -2.65 -12.80
C TYR A 240 -20.91 -3.19 -12.10
N ARG A 241 -20.98 -2.98 -10.79
CA ARG A 241 -22.14 -3.23 -9.91
C ARG A 241 -22.70 -1.90 -9.40
N GLY A 242 -23.84 -1.98 -8.76
CA GLY A 242 -24.56 -0.80 -8.26
C GLY A 242 -25.59 -0.27 -9.25
N ASN A 243 -26.11 0.93 -8.97
CA ASN A 243 -27.09 1.58 -9.82
C ASN A 243 -26.73 3.06 -10.10
N PRO A 244 -25.53 3.32 -10.64
CA PRO A 244 -25.10 4.68 -10.92
C PRO A 244 -25.88 5.30 -12.08
N ASN A 245 -25.93 6.65 -12.09
CA ASN A 245 -26.28 7.40 -13.30
C ASN A 245 -25.09 7.36 -14.26
N VAL A 246 -25.22 6.59 -15.34
CA VAL A 246 -24.16 6.45 -16.36
C VAL A 246 -24.17 7.67 -17.25
N LYS A 247 -23.18 8.55 -17.09
CA LYS A 247 -23.00 9.79 -17.86
C LYS A 247 -22.32 9.56 -19.19
N GLU A 248 -21.44 8.57 -19.26
CA GLU A 248 -20.68 8.22 -20.45
C GLU A 248 -20.38 6.73 -20.42
N SER A 249 -20.55 6.07 -21.58
CA SER A 249 -20.20 4.67 -21.78
C SER A 249 -19.78 4.47 -23.23
N THR A 250 -18.48 4.37 -23.47
CA THR A 250 -17.90 4.24 -24.81
C THR A 250 -17.05 2.99 -24.90
N SER A 251 -17.34 2.13 -25.88
CA SER A 251 -16.52 0.94 -26.14
C SER A 251 -16.11 0.88 -27.60
N SER A 252 -14.88 0.44 -27.87
CA SER A 252 -14.34 0.28 -29.23
C SER A 252 -13.48 -0.98 -29.34
N GLY A 253 -13.40 -1.54 -30.54
CA GLY A 253 -12.72 -2.81 -30.74
C GLY A 253 -13.55 -4.01 -30.25
N ALA A 254 -12.90 -4.98 -29.62
CA ALA A 254 -13.54 -6.15 -28.99
C ALA A 254 -13.82 -5.95 -27.51
N SER A 255 -13.99 -4.68 -27.08
CA SER A 255 -14.17 -4.34 -25.67
C SER A 255 -15.64 -4.31 -25.24
N ASN A 256 -15.90 -4.44 -23.96
CA ASN A 256 -17.25 -4.41 -23.42
C ASN A 256 -17.33 -3.60 -22.12
N ILE A 257 -18.49 -2.92 -21.94
CA ILE A 257 -18.87 -2.28 -20.67
C ILE A 257 -20.21 -2.87 -20.25
N ARG A 258 -20.25 -3.56 -19.10
CA ARG A 258 -21.44 -4.31 -18.69
C ARG A 258 -21.76 -4.12 -17.21
N ARG A 259 -23.05 -3.93 -16.91
CA ARG A 259 -23.53 -4.04 -15.54
C ARG A 259 -23.65 -5.52 -15.15
N ARG A 260 -23.19 -5.83 -13.95
CA ARG A 260 -23.31 -7.15 -13.33
C ARG A 260 -24.18 -7.05 -12.07
N ASN A 261 -24.95 -8.06 -11.81
CA ASN A 261 -25.78 -8.17 -10.61
C ASN A 261 -24.96 -8.67 -9.41
#